data_3e48b11aae01ff8fa27ead327c94737a
#
_entry.id   3e48b11aae01ff8fa27ead327c94737a
#
_cell.length_a   1.000
_cell.length_b   1.000
_cell.length_c   1.000
_cell.angle_alpha   90.00
_cell.angle_beta   90.00
_cell.angle_gamma   90.00
#
_symmetry.space_group_name_H-M   'P 1'
#
loop_
_entity.id
_entity.type
_entity.pdbx_description
1 polymer ?
#
loop_
_entity_poly.entity_id
_entity_poly.type
_entity_poly.pdbx_seq_one_letter_code
_entity_poly.pdbx_strand_id
1 'polypeptide(L)'
;MAGPASSGLHTRAGNAMGRTRDGLLDGALASIEREGLRGTTMAGISVRSGVAKATLYNHFRTKADVLAAIVEREVDRVADLAVGVLAGSDGSLVEALDRAAEALGALPAARRLAQTDPGALTPLLAPTAGAPGWRHAQRRTGELLDVPPDGPLVDLLLRWLAGQLLVPAEPETRRQTAQLLAQAAAPAGEPVNPGSLDAAPAGTTGTST
;
A
#
# COMPACT_ATOMS: atom_id res chain seq x y z
N MET A 1 10.21 -46.12 23.20
CA MET A 1 11.13 -45.59 22.15
C MET A 1 10.27 -44.97 21.05
N ALA A 2 10.12 -43.69 21.10
CA ALA A 2 9.40 -42.92 20.11
C ALA A 2 10.39 -41.88 19.52
N GLY A 3 10.63 -41.96 18.22
CA GLY A 3 11.49 -41.00 17.51
C GLY A 3 10.75 -39.76 17.10
N PRO A 4 11.31 -38.57 17.27
CA PRO A 4 10.77 -37.34 16.68
C PRO A 4 11.66 -36.89 15.56
N ALA A 5 11.22 -36.90 14.32
CA ALA A 5 11.92 -36.12 13.27
C ALA A 5 11.06 -36.02 11.99
N SER A 6 10.21 -35.02 11.88
CA SER A 6 9.73 -34.57 10.56
C SER A 6 9.41 -33.08 10.46
N SER A 7 9.67 -32.29 11.50
CA SER A 7 9.36 -30.85 11.52
C SER A 7 10.36 -29.94 10.77
N GLY A 8 11.59 -30.40 10.55
CA GLY A 8 12.66 -29.56 9.98
C GLY A 8 12.73 -29.47 8.45
N LEU A 9 12.11 -30.41 7.74
CA LEU A 9 12.20 -30.49 6.27
C LEU A 9 11.19 -29.54 5.58
N HIS A 10 10.02 -29.34 6.18
CA HIS A 10 8.99 -28.45 5.62
C HIS A 10 9.40 -26.97 5.68
N THR A 11 10.12 -26.55 6.72
CA THR A 11 10.57 -25.15 6.89
C THR A 11 11.67 -24.76 5.90
N ARG A 12 12.60 -25.67 5.59
CA ARG A 12 13.68 -25.36 4.63
C ARG A 12 13.19 -25.32 3.17
N ALA A 13 12.29 -26.21 2.79
CA ALA A 13 11.70 -26.22 1.44
C ALA A 13 10.79 -24.98 1.24
N GLY A 14 9.99 -24.59 2.24
CA GLY A 14 9.18 -23.38 2.21
C GLY A 14 10.01 -22.11 2.08
N ASN A 15 11.10 -21.99 2.82
CA ASN A 15 12.02 -20.86 2.73
C ASN A 15 12.77 -20.79 1.38
N ALA A 16 13.12 -21.94 0.79
CA ALA A 16 13.76 -21.98 -0.54
C ALA A 16 12.75 -21.55 -1.63
N MET A 17 11.53 -22.02 -1.57
CA MET A 17 10.47 -21.68 -2.52
C MET A 17 10.06 -20.19 -2.40
N GLY A 18 10.00 -19.64 -1.18
CA GLY A 18 9.78 -18.22 -0.92
C GLY A 18 10.88 -17.35 -1.54
N ARG A 19 12.16 -17.64 -1.26
CA ARG A 19 13.28 -16.91 -1.85
C ARG A 19 13.30 -16.97 -3.38
N THR A 20 12.89 -18.08 -3.97
CA THR A 20 12.79 -18.21 -5.43
C THR A 20 11.66 -17.36 -5.98
N ARG A 21 10.50 -17.31 -5.29
CA ARG A 21 9.37 -16.46 -5.68
C ARG A 21 9.77 -14.98 -5.62
N ASP A 22 10.42 -14.54 -4.55
CA ASP A 22 10.88 -13.16 -4.40
C ASP A 22 11.89 -12.77 -5.48
N GLY A 23 12.87 -13.63 -5.77
CA GLY A 23 13.81 -13.41 -6.85
C GLY A 23 13.15 -13.29 -8.23
N LEU A 24 12.07 -14.04 -8.48
CA LEU A 24 11.27 -13.90 -9.70
C LEU A 24 10.56 -12.55 -9.78
N LEU A 25 10.00 -12.07 -8.67
CA LEU A 25 9.34 -10.76 -8.60
C LEU A 25 10.35 -9.62 -8.76
N ASP A 26 11.56 -9.74 -8.19
CA ASP A 26 12.63 -8.77 -8.37
C ASP A 26 13.10 -8.73 -9.84
N GLY A 27 13.27 -9.88 -10.47
CA GLY A 27 13.58 -9.96 -11.89
C GLY A 27 12.49 -9.35 -12.78
N ALA A 28 11.23 -9.49 -12.39
CA ALA A 28 10.10 -8.88 -13.09
C ALA A 28 10.08 -7.35 -12.92
N LEU A 29 10.28 -6.82 -11.72
CA LEU A 29 10.41 -5.39 -11.47
C LEU A 29 11.55 -4.78 -12.30
N ALA A 30 12.73 -5.39 -12.25
CA ALA A 30 13.88 -4.95 -13.04
C ALA A 30 13.63 -5.00 -14.56
N SER A 31 12.78 -5.93 -15.04
CA SER A 31 12.36 -5.96 -16.43
C SER A 31 11.42 -4.80 -16.76
N ILE A 32 10.47 -4.50 -15.89
CA ILE A 32 9.52 -3.38 -16.05
C ILE A 32 10.27 -2.02 -16.06
N GLU A 33 11.20 -1.84 -15.14
CA GLU A 33 12.01 -0.62 -15.08
C GLU A 33 12.77 -0.36 -16.37
N ARG A 34 13.33 -1.41 -16.97
CA ARG A 34 14.17 -1.29 -18.14
C ARG A 34 13.39 -1.24 -19.45
N GLU A 35 12.40 -2.10 -19.59
CA GLU A 35 11.74 -2.40 -20.87
C GLU A 35 10.28 -1.91 -20.91
N GLY A 36 9.76 -1.42 -19.75
CA GLY A 36 8.35 -1.11 -19.57
C GLY A 36 7.50 -2.38 -19.48
N LEU A 37 6.21 -2.22 -19.18
CA LEU A 37 5.31 -3.37 -19.01
C LEU A 37 5.11 -4.15 -20.31
N ARG A 38 5.01 -3.46 -21.46
CA ARG A 38 4.81 -4.12 -22.76
C ARG A 38 6.02 -4.94 -23.18
N GLY A 39 7.24 -4.45 -22.92
CA GLY A 39 8.49 -5.15 -23.23
C GLY A 39 8.79 -6.32 -22.28
N THR A 40 8.22 -6.31 -21.08
CA THR A 40 8.41 -7.39 -20.11
C THR A 40 7.73 -8.68 -20.55
N THR A 41 8.51 -9.76 -20.64
CA THR A 41 8.04 -11.10 -21.05
C THR A 41 8.41 -12.13 -19.98
N MET A 42 7.68 -13.27 -19.93
CA MET A 42 8.00 -14.38 -19.04
C MET A 42 9.43 -14.91 -19.27
N ALA A 43 9.88 -14.95 -20.51
CA ALA A 43 11.26 -15.34 -20.84
C ALA A 43 12.28 -14.32 -20.30
N GLY A 44 12.01 -13.01 -20.46
CA GLY A 44 12.84 -11.94 -19.93
C GLY A 44 12.95 -11.98 -18.40
N ILE A 45 11.83 -12.23 -17.71
CA ILE A 45 11.80 -12.41 -16.26
C ILE A 45 12.69 -13.58 -15.81
N SER A 46 12.56 -14.75 -16.47
CA SER A 46 13.39 -15.94 -16.18
C SER A 46 14.88 -15.64 -16.32
N VAL A 47 15.28 -15.00 -17.43
CA VAL A 47 16.67 -14.61 -17.67
C VAL A 47 17.18 -13.64 -16.58
N ARG A 48 16.38 -12.63 -16.24
CA ARG A 48 16.79 -11.56 -15.33
C ARG A 48 16.83 -12.00 -13.87
N SER A 49 15.92 -12.90 -13.47
CA SER A 49 15.92 -13.49 -12.13
C SER A 49 16.96 -14.58 -11.95
N GLY A 50 17.58 -15.07 -13.03
CA GLY A 50 18.46 -16.25 -12.99
C GLY A 50 17.73 -17.56 -12.67
N VAL A 51 16.40 -17.59 -12.72
CA VAL A 51 15.57 -18.74 -12.39
C VAL A 51 15.13 -19.45 -13.67
N ALA A 52 15.22 -20.78 -13.68
CA ALA A 52 14.83 -21.58 -14.83
C ALA A 52 13.36 -21.32 -15.24
N LYS A 53 13.09 -21.29 -16.55
CA LYS A 53 11.77 -21.04 -17.11
C LYS A 53 10.70 -22.00 -16.57
N ALA A 54 11.02 -23.27 -16.40
CA ALA A 54 10.11 -24.26 -15.81
C ALA A 54 9.71 -23.87 -14.37
N THR A 55 10.67 -23.43 -13.57
CA THR A 55 10.43 -22.97 -12.20
C THR A 55 9.56 -21.71 -12.18
N LEU A 56 9.80 -20.75 -13.09
CA LEU A 56 8.92 -19.56 -13.22
C LEU A 56 7.48 -19.99 -13.49
N TYR A 57 7.25 -20.90 -14.44
CA TYR A 57 5.90 -21.36 -14.78
C TYR A 57 5.22 -22.20 -13.69
N ASN A 58 6.01 -22.80 -12.79
CA ASN A 58 5.47 -23.46 -11.58
C ASN A 58 4.94 -22.45 -10.56
N HIS A 59 5.52 -21.23 -10.50
CA HIS A 59 5.06 -20.15 -9.62
C HIS A 59 3.98 -19.28 -10.24
N PHE A 60 4.12 -18.94 -11.52
CA PHE A 60 3.27 -17.99 -12.22
C PHE A 60 2.95 -18.50 -13.62
N ARG A 61 1.69 -18.70 -13.93
CA ARG A 61 1.25 -19.19 -15.25
C ARG A 61 1.32 -18.11 -16.32
N THR A 62 1.05 -16.87 -15.93
CA THR A 62 0.95 -15.72 -16.84
C THR A 62 1.73 -14.52 -16.32
N LYS A 63 1.99 -13.55 -17.20
CA LYS A 63 2.53 -12.25 -16.80
C LYS A 63 1.56 -11.50 -15.85
N ALA A 64 0.27 -11.67 -16.03
CA ALA A 64 -0.73 -11.07 -15.15
C ALA A 64 -0.63 -11.60 -13.72
N ASP A 65 -0.35 -12.90 -13.53
CA ASP A 65 -0.13 -13.49 -12.21
C ASP A 65 1.13 -12.90 -11.53
N VAL A 66 2.20 -12.69 -12.32
CA VAL A 66 3.41 -12.03 -11.80
C VAL A 66 3.10 -10.60 -11.37
N LEU A 67 2.35 -9.84 -12.17
CA LEU A 67 1.98 -8.46 -11.84
C LEU A 67 1.10 -8.38 -10.60
N ALA A 68 0.12 -9.26 -10.48
CA ALA A 68 -0.73 -9.33 -9.28
C ALA A 68 0.12 -9.61 -8.03
N ALA A 69 1.05 -10.56 -8.12
CA ALA A 69 1.94 -10.89 -7.02
C ALA A 69 2.94 -9.76 -6.68
N ILE A 70 3.39 -8.97 -7.66
CA ILE A 70 4.18 -7.75 -7.41
C ILE A 70 3.36 -6.76 -6.60
N VAL A 71 2.12 -6.47 -7.03
CA VAL A 71 1.25 -5.53 -6.32
C VAL A 71 1.01 -5.98 -4.88
N GLU A 72 0.66 -7.25 -4.66
CA GLU A 72 0.47 -7.81 -3.31
C GLU A 72 1.72 -7.64 -2.45
N ARG A 73 2.91 -7.99 -2.98
CA ARG A 73 4.18 -7.83 -2.26
C ARG A 73 4.50 -6.38 -1.92
N GLU A 74 4.28 -5.45 -2.84
CA GLU A 74 4.54 -4.03 -2.58
C GLU A 74 3.53 -3.45 -1.57
N VAL A 75 2.28 -3.91 -1.58
CA VAL A 75 1.30 -3.58 -0.53
C VAL A 75 1.78 -4.07 0.82
N ASP A 76 2.21 -5.34 0.93
CA ASP A 76 2.71 -5.89 2.20
C ASP A 76 3.94 -5.12 2.68
N ARG A 77 4.89 -4.81 1.78
CA ARG A 77 6.10 -4.04 2.12
C ARG A 77 5.76 -2.65 2.68
N VAL A 78 4.79 -1.96 2.08
CA VAL A 78 4.36 -0.63 2.53
C VAL A 78 3.57 -0.72 3.84
N ALA A 79 2.73 -1.73 3.99
CA ALA A 79 2.00 -1.98 5.25
C ALA A 79 2.97 -2.31 6.40
N ASP A 80 3.97 -3.16 6.16
CA ASP A 80 4.98 -3.52 7.17
C ASP A 80 5.83 -2.30 7.55
N LEU A 81 6.15 -1.42 6.60
CA LEU A 81 6.79 -0.14 6.87
C LEU A 81 5.93 0.73 7.81
N ALA A 82 4.64 0.86 7.52
CA ALA A 82 3.70 1.61 8.36
C ALA A 82 3.57 1.00 9.77
N VAL A 83 3.48 -0.34 9.87
CA VAL A 83 3.51 -1.06 11.17
C VAL A 83 4.77 -0.72 11.94
N GLY A 84 5.94 -0.76 11.29
CA GLY A 84 7.22 -0.45 11.92
C GLY A 84 7.28 0.98 12.45
N VAL A 85 6.72 1.95 11.72
CA VAL A 85 6.61 3.34 12.18
C VAL A 85 5.68 3.45 13.39
N LEU A 86 4.49 2.84 13.33
CA LEU A 86 3.50 2.91 14.43
C LEU A 86 3.97 2.21 15.70
N ALA A 87 4.81 1.19 15.59
CA ALA A 87 5.40 0.48 16.72
C ALA A 87 6.57 1.26 17.39
N GLY A 88 7.06 2.31 16.76
CA GLY A 88 8.11 3.18 17.31
C GLY A 88 7.63 4.02 18.48
N SER A 89 8.56 4.51 19.31
CA SER A 89 8.26 5.30 20.52
C SER A 89 7.49 6.59 20.23
N ASP A 90 7.71 7.19 19.08
CA ASP A 90 7.09 8.44 18.62
C ASP A 90 6.19 8.20 17.39
N GLY A 91 5.82 6.93 17.16
CA GLY A 91 5.08 6.51 15.97
C GLY A 91 3.71 7.16 15.89
N SER A 92 3.47 7.93 14.84
CA SER A 92 2.17 8.54 14.57
C SER A 92 1.62 8.08 13.23
N LEU A 93 0.29 8.10 13.10
CA LEU A 93 -0.36 7.78 11.82
C LEU A 93 0.07 8.76 10.70
N VAL A 94 0.35 10.02 11.04
CA VAL A 94 0.89 11.00 10.10
C VAL A 94 2.22 10.53 9.51
N GLU A 95 3.16 10.14 10.37
CA GLU A 95 4.48 9.66 9.94
C GLU A 95 4.35 8.35 9.15
N ALA A 96 3.49 7.43 9.59
CA ALA A 96 3.25 6.18 8.86
C ALA A 96 2.70 6.42 7.46
N LEU A 97 1.73 7.33 7.31
CA LEU A 97 1.16 7.71 6.01
C LEU A 97 2.18 8.44 5.13
N ASP A 98 2.95 9.37 5.68
CA ASP A 98 3.99 10.10 4.93
C ASP A 98 5.06 9.15 4.40
N ARG A 99 5.55 8.23 5.23
CA ARG A 99 6.53 7.21 4.83
C ARG A 99 5.99 6.21 3.81
N ALA A 100 4.75 5.78 3.97
CA ALA A 100 4.09 4.91 3.00
C ALA A 100 3.97 5.60 1.63
N ALA A 101 3.54 6.86 1.61
CA ALA A 101 3.40 7.66 0.41
C ALA A 101 4.76 7.93 -0.27
N GLU A 102 5.80 8.26 0.52
CA GLU A 102 7.18 8.42 0.03
C GLU A 102 7.69 7.13 -0.62
N ALA A 103 7.51 5.99 0.06
CA ALA A 103 7.96 4.69 -0.43
C ALA A 103 7.28 4.31 -1.76
N LEU A 104 5.99 4.58 -1.91
CA LEU A 104 5.25 4.36 -3.15
C LEU A 104 5.72 5.29 -4.28
N GLY A 105 5.86 6.59 -3.99
CA GLY A 105 6.35 7.57 -4.96
C GLY A 105 7.80 7.33 -5.40
N ALA A 106 8.59 6.63 -4.59
CA ALA A 106 9.98 6.28 -4.89
C ALA A 106 10.14 5.02 -5.76
N LEU A 107 9.08 4.20 -5.98
CA LEU A 107 9.17 2.95 -6.73
C LEU A 107 9.63 3.16 -8.18
N PRO A 108 10.83 2.67 -8.59
CA PRO A 108 11.36 2.96 -9.94
C PRO A 108 10.48 2.39 -11.05
N ALA A 109 9.95 1.18 -10.88
CA ALA A 109 9.05 0.54 -11.84
C ALA A 109 7.75 1.35 -12.04
N ALA A 110 7.16 1.87 -10.95
CA ALA A 110 5.96 2.72 -11.04
C ALA A 110 6.25 4.04 -11.75
N ARG A 111 7.38 4.71 -11.41
CA ARG A 111 7.84 5.91 -12.11
C ARG A 111 8.05 5.68 -13.60
N ARG A 112 8.68 4.57 -13.95
CA ARG A 112 8.87 4.19 -15.36
C ARG A 112 7.54 4.03 -16.07
N LEU A 113 6.58 3.32 -15.46
CA LEU A 113 5.26 3.12 -16.04
C LEU A 113 4.46 4.44 -16.16
N ALA A 114 4.49 5.28 -15.12
CA ALA A 114 3.82 6.58 -15.14
C ALA A 114 4.31 7.45 -16.31
N GLN A 115 5.60 7.38 -16.66
CA GLN A 115 6.22 8.15 -17.73
C GLN A 115 5.98 7.55 -19.14
N THR A 116 5.95 6.21 -19.25
CA THR A 116 5.99 5.54 -20.56
C THR A 116 4.68 4.88 -20.96
N ASP A 117 3.88 4.44 -20.01
CA ASP A 117 2.59 3.78 -20.21
C ASP A 117 1.69 3.93 -18.98
N PRO A 118 1.21 5.15 -18.67
CA PRO A 118 0.39 5.39 -17.47
C PRO A 118 -0.90 4.56 -17.47
N GLY A 119 -1.43 4.23 -18.66
CA GLY A 119 -2.58 3.33 -18.80
C GLY A 119 -2.35 1.92 -18.26
N ALA A 120 -1.10 1.47 -18.18
CA ALA A 120 -0.76 0.16 -17.62
C ALA A 120 -0.93 0.11 -16.09
N LEU A 121 -0.87 1.25 -15.41
CA LEU A 121 -1.10 1.33 -13.95
C LEU A 121 -2.59 1.32 -13.60
N THR A 122 -3.45 1.78 -14.50
CA THR A 122 -4.89 1.90 -14.22
C THR A 122 -5.54 0.59 -13.74
N PRO A 123 -5.34 -0.57 -14.39
CA PRO A 123 -5.92 -1.83 -13.92
C PRO A 123 -5.37 -2.30 -12.56
N LEU A 124 -4.16 -1.86 -12.21
CA LEU A 124 -3.50 -2.22 -10.95
C LEU A 124 -3.99 -1.36 -9.78
N LEU A 125 -4.36 -0.11 -10.07
CA LEU A 125 -4.72 0.91 -9.09
C LEU A 125 -6.23 1.19 -9.03
N ALA A 126 -6.98 0.73 -10.04
CA ALA A 126 -8.42 1.00 -10.08
C ALA A 126 -9.14 0.21 -8.97
N PRO A 127 -9.98 0.86 -8.17
CA PRO A 127 -10.85 0.21 -7.20
C PRO A 127 -12.00 -0.55 -7.85
N THR A 128 -11.87 -0.85 -9.16
CA THR A 128 -12.89 -1.61 -9.89
C THR A 128 -13.05 -2.98 -9.29
N ALA A 129 -14.31 -3.36 -9.11
CA ALA A 129 -14.75 -4.56 -8.45
C ALA A 129 -13.89 -5.78 -8.82
N GLY A 130 -13.10 -6.23 -7.87
CA GLY A 130 -12.41 -7.50 -7.96
C GLY A 130 -10.92 -7.47 -8.28
N ALA A 131 -10.27 -6.31 -8.45
CA ALA A 131 -8.81 -6.27 -8.57
C ALA A 131 -8.13 -6.90 -7.33
N PRO A 132 -7.39 -8.02 -7.46
CA PRO A 132 -6.83 -8.73 -6.31
C PRO A 132 -5.94 -7.84 -5.44
N GLY A 133 -5.09 -7.04 -6.06
CA GLY A 133 -4.19 -6.12 -5.35
C GLY A 133 -4.94 -5.04 -4.54
N TRP A 134 -6.05 -4.50 -5.09
CA TRP A 134 -6.86 -3.53 -4.35
C TRP A 134 -7.52 -4.15 -3.11
N ARG A 135 -8.12 -5.34 -3.26
CA ARG A 135 -8.69 -6.06 -2.11
C ARG A 135 -7.66 -6.45 -1.06
N HIS A 136 -6.45 -6.80 -1.51
CA HIS A 136 -5.35 -7.08 -0.60
C HIS A 136 -4.96 -5.81 0.18
N ALA A 137 -4.83 -4.66 -0.49
CA ALA A 137 -4.55 -3.39 0.15
C ALA A 137 -5.65 -2.98 1.13
N GLN A 138 -6.92 -3.11 0.76
CA GLN A 138 -8.07 -2.84 1.64
C GLN A 138 -7.98 -3.67 2.93
N ARG A 139 -7.76 -4.98 2.81
CA ARG A 139 -7.64 -5.86 3.96
C ARG A 139 -6.47 -5.46 4.86
N ARG A 140 -5.27 -5.27 4.29
CA ARG A 140 -4.08 -4.89 5.06
C ARG A 140 -4.24 -3.54 5.76
N THR A 141 -4.85 -2.56 5.10
CA THR A 141 -5.11 -1.24 5.70
C THR A 141 -6.18 -1.33 6.78
N GLY A 142 -7.26 -2.09 6.56
CA GLY A 142 -8.30 -2.31 7.57
C GLY A 142 -7.76 -3.01 8.82
N GLU A 143 -6.94 -4.04 8.66
CA GLU A 143 -6.24 -4.74 9.76
C GLU A 143 -5.32 -3.78 10.53
N LEU A 144 -4.56 -2.95 9.84
CA LEU A 144 -3.61 -2.00 10.45
C LEU A 144 -4.32 -0.94 11.31
N LEU A 145 -5.47 -0.45 10.85
CA LEU A 145 -6.22 0.63 11.50
C LEU A 145 -7.37 0.15 12.39
N ASP A 146 -7.61 -1.16 12.45
CA ASP A 146 -8.73 -1.78 13.15
C ASP A 146 -10.10 -1.20 12.70
N VAL A 147 -10.29 -1.09 11.37
CA VAL A 147 -11.50 -0.58 10.74
C VAL A 147 -12.00 -1.51 9.63
N PRO A 148 -13.27 -1.43 9.22
CA PRO A 148 -13.79 -2.21 8.10
C PRO A 148 -12.97 -1.99 6.83
N PRO A 149 -12.48 -3.06 6.16
CA PRO A 149 -11.61 -2.97 4.99
C PRO A 149 -12.28 -2.34 3.76
N ASP A 150 -13.60 -2.38 3.67
CA ASP A 150 -14.44 -1.77 2.63
C ASP A 150 -15.01 -0.41 3.04
N GLY A 151 -14.57 0.14 4.19
CA GLY A 151 -15.02 1.41 4.72
C GLY A 151 -14.49 2.62 3.94
N PRO A 152 -15.20 3.77 4.02
CA PRO A 152 -14.83 4.98 3.26
C PRO A 152 -13.46 5.54 3.64
N LEU A 153 -13.01 5.36 4.88
CA LEU A 153 -11.68 5.77 5.32
C LEU A 153 -10.58 5.00 4.59
N VAL A 154 -10.72 3.67 4.53
CA VAL A 154 -9.76 2.81 3.83
C VAL A 154 -9.72 3.16 2.33
N ASP A 155 -10.88 3.35 1.70
CA ASP A 155 -10.95 3.74 0.28
C ASP A 155 -10.26 5.09 0.03
N LEU A 156 -10.50 6.09 0.89
CA LEU A 156 -9.86 7.41 0.80
C LEU A 156 -8.33 7.31 0.93
N LEU A 157 -7.83 6.60 1.94
CA LEU A 157 -6.40 6.40 2.17
C LEU A 157 -5.74 5.71 0.98
N LEU A 158 -6.34 4.63 0.48
CA LEU A 158 -5.78 3.88 -0.64
C LEU A 158 -5.77 4.69 -1.94
N ARG A 159 -6.79 5.50 -2.22
CA ARG A 159 -6.81 6.39 -3.38
C ARG A 159 -5.70 7.43 -3.31
N TRP A 160 -5.49 8.01 -2.14
CA TRP A 160 -4.40 8.96 -1.94
C TRP A 160 -3.03 8.31 -2.11
N LEU A 161 -2.82 7.15 -1.51
CA LEU A 161 -1.59 6.37 -1.65
C LEU A 161 -1.35 5.92 -3.10
N ALA A 162 -2.38 5.44 -3.80
CA ALA A 162 -2.29 5.08 -5.21
C ALA A 162 -1.93 6.28 -6.10
N GLY A 163 -2.39 7.46 -5.75
CA GLY A 163 -2.02 8.69 -6.43
C GLY A 163 -0.52 8.97 -6.42
N GLN A 164 0.20 8.57 -5.36
CA GLN A 164 1.64 8.76 -5.25
C GLN A 164 2.43 7.91 -6.27
N LEU A 165 1.87 6.82 -6.74
CA LEU A 165 2.47 6.01 -7.81
C LEU A 165 2.44 6.71 -9.17
N LEU A 166 1.46 7.57 -9.41
CA LEU A 166 1.26 8.29 -10.65
C LEU A 166 1.95 9.67 -10.63
N VAL A 167 1.67 10.43 -9.59
CA VAL A 167 2.16 11.78 -9.39
C VAL A 167 2.54 11.95 -7.92
N PRO A 168 3.81 11.66 -7.57
CA PRO A 168 4.28 11.86 -6.20
C PRO A 168 4.13 13.33 -5.80
N ALA A 169 3.52 13.57 -4.65
CA ALA A 169 3.41 14.91 -4.09
C ALA A 169 4.76 15.38 -3.52
N GLU A 170 4.99 16.69 -3.56
CA GLU A 170 6.11 17.31 -2.87
C GLU A 170 6.06 17.02 -1.36
N PRO A 171 7.22 16.88 -0.69
CA PRO A 171 7.30 16.44 0.71
C PRO A 171 6.38 17.21 1.67
N GLU A 172 6.33 18.52 1.54
CA GLU A 172 5.50 19.36 2.39
C GLU A 172 4.00 19.11 2.16
N THR A 173 3.56 19.10 0.90
CA THR A 173 2.17 18.80 0.53
C THR A 173 1.77 17.39 0.96
N ARG A 174 2.67 16.42 0.80
CA ARG A 174 2.46 15.03 1.21
C ARG A 174 2.21 14.94 2.71
N ARG A 175 3.07 15.59 3.52
CA ARG A 175 2.95 15.60 4.97
C ARG A 175 1.68 16.31 5.45
N GLN A 176 1.33 17.46 4.87
CA GLN A 176 0.07 18.17 5.18
C GLN A 176 -1.15 17.30 4.87
N THR A 177 -1.15 16.61 3.73
CA THR A 177 -2.25 15.69 3.36
C THR A 177 -2.29 14.51 4.33
N ALA A 178 -1.16 13.94 4.72
CA ALA A 178 -1.09 12.88 5.73
C ALA A 178 -1.69 13.33 7.08
N GLN A 179 -1.46 14.59 7.49
CA GLN A 179 -2.07 15.17 8.71
C GLN A 179 -3.60 15.22 8.61
N LEU A 180 -4.14 15.69 7.48
CA LEU A 180 -5.59 15.76 7.27
C LEU A 180 -6.22 14.35 7.28
N LEU A 181 -5.57 13.38 6.65
CA LEU A 181 -6.04 11.99 6.62
C LEU A 181 -5.97 11.34 8.00
N ALA A 182 -4.92 11.59 8.77
CA ALA A 182 -4.80 11.10 10.13
C ALA A 182 -5.86 11.70 11.06
N GLN A 183 -6.22 12.98 10.88
CA GLN A 183 -7.34 13.60 11.61
C GLN A 183 -8.69 12.96 11.24
N ALA A 184 -8.90 12.64 9.97
CA ALA A 184 -10.12 11.94 9.53
C ALA A 184 -10.20 10.49 10.05
N ALA A 185 -9.05 9.87 10.34
CA ALA A 185 -8.96 8.53 10.92
C ALA A 185 -9.10 8.51 12.45
N ALA A 186 -8.95 9.67 13.10
CA ALA A 186 -9.16 9.75 14.55
C ALA A 186 -10.63 9.39 14.88
N PRO A 187 -10.88 8.60 15.94
CA PRO A 187 -12.25 8.34 16.35
C PRO A 187 -12.94 9.68 16.57
N ALA A 188 -14.13 9.86 16.00
CA ALA A 188 -14.90 11.08 16.16
C ALA A 188 -15.08 11.31 17.69
N GLY A 189 -14.32 12.25 18.23
CA GLY A 189 -14.64 12.81 19.54
C GLY A 189 -16.09 13.26 19.50
N GLU A 190 -16.80 13.15 20.63
CA GLU A 190 -18.23 13.41 20.77
C GLU A 190 -18.72 14.52 19.82
N PRO A 191 -19.87 14.33 19.14
CA PRO A 191 -20.36 15.31 18.20
C PRO A 191 -20.43 16.66 18.90
N VAL A 192 -19.72 17.65 18.37
CA VAL A 192 -19.83 19.03 18.82
C VAL A 192 -21.31 19.37 18.72
N ASN A 193 -21.96 19.50 19.87
CA ASN A 193 -23.38 19.88 19.94
C ASN A 193 -23.54 21.23 19.24
N PRO A 194 -24.23 21.33 18.09
CA PRO A 194 -24.38 22.60 17.38
C PRO A 194 -25.19 23.65 18.18
N GLY A 195 -25.73 23.29 19.34
CA GLY A 195 -26.45 24.17 20.23
C GLY A 195 -25.62 25.10 21.11
N SER A 196 -24.29 25.03 21.10
CA SER A 196 -23.47 25.91 21.97
C SER A 196 -22.97 27.20 21.31
N LEU A 197 -23.37 27.46 20.05
CA LEU A 197 -23.02 28.70 19.31
C LEU A 197 -24.04 29.84 19.44
N ASP A 198 -25.14 29.63 20.17
CA ASP A 198 -26.25 30.64 20.27
C ASP A 198 -26.43 31.13 21.73
N ALA A 199 -25.37 31.60 22.35
CA ALA A 199 -25.45 32.41 23.57
C ALA A 199 -24.71 33.73 23.35
N ALA A 200 -25.33 34.61 22.52
CA ALA A 200 -24.96 36.00 22.53
C ALA A 200 -25.38 36.61 23.87
N PRO A 201 -24.53 37.40 24.57
CA PRO A 201 -24.90 38.04 25.80
C PRO A 201 -25.96 39.15 25.50
N ALA A 202 -27.14 38.98 26.10
CA ALA A 202 -28.19 40.01 26.10
C ALA A 202 -27.64 41.33 26.66
N GLY A 203 -27.67 42.35 25.82
CA GLY A 203 -27.26 43.71 26.17
C GLY A 203 -28.09 44.26 27.32
N THR A 204 -27.42 44.68 28.36
CA THR A 204 -27.97 45.46 29.48
C THR A 204 -28.18 46.89 29.03
N THR A 205 -29.42 47.28 28.69
CA THR A 205 -29.81 48.66 28.57
C THR A 205 -30.03 49.24 29.97
N GLY A 206 -29.05 49.99 30.45
CA GLY A 206 -29.19 50.82 31.63
C GLY A 206 -29.82 52.15 31.27
N THR A 207 -31.06 52.36 31.68
CA THR A 207 -31.75 53.67 31.69
C THR A 207 -31.33 54.36 32.98
N SER A 208 -30.75 55.57 32.83
CA SER A 208 -30.53 56.47 33.93
C SER A 208 -31.38 57.74 33.74
N THR A 209 -32.20 58.03 34.70
CA THR A 209 -32.86 59.28 34.91
C THR A 209 -31.92 60.23 35.66
#